data_ea5a99ae5ab05fb2be199ac14f927029
#
_entry.id   ea5a99ae5ab05fb2be199ac14f927029
#
_cell.length_a   1.000
_cell.length_b   1.000
_cell.length_c   1.000
_cell.angle_alpha   90.00
_cell.angle_beta   90.00
_cell.angle_gamma   90.00
#
_symmetry.space_group_name_H-M   'P 1'
#
loop_
_entity.id
_entity.type
_entity.pdbx_description
1 polymer ?
#
loop_
_entity_poly.entity_id
_entity_poly.type
_entity_poly.pdbx_seq_one_letter_code
_entity_poly.pdbx_strand_id
1 'polypeptide(L)' 'MVTKEMSIGEVLEIDRTTAPIMMEYGMHCMGCPFSQMESLEMGCAAHGTDVDELVNKLNEYLANKE' A
#
# COMPACT_ATOMS: atom_id res chain seq x y z
N MET A 1 0.83 6.36 -10.75
CA MET A 1 1.41 5.03 -10.53
C MET A 1 2.00 4.93 -9.14
N VAL A 2 1.79 3.81 -8.48
CA VAL A 2 2.28 3.59 -7.12
C VAL A 2 3.74 3.13 -7.14
N THR A 3 4.55 3.67 -6.23
CA THR A 3 5.93 3.25 -6.04
C THR A 3 6.15 2.83 -4.60
N LYS A 4 7.21 2.08 -4.34
CA LYS A 4 7.48 1.59 -2.99
C LYS A 4 7.89 2.70 -2.01
N GLU A 5 8.34 3.83 -2.53
CA GLU A 5 8.71 4.99 -1.72
C GLU A 5 7.50 5.79 -1.25
N MET A 6 6.34 5.58 -1.85
CA MET A 6 5.13 6.29 -1.45
C MET A 6 4.67 5.81 -0.09
N SER A 7 4.12 6.73 0.70
CA SER A 7 3.56 6.36 1.99
C SER A 7 2.20 5.68 1.81
N ILE A 8 1.80 4.92 2.83
CA ILE A 8 0.49 4.27 2.83
C ILE A 8 -0.61 5.33 2.68
N GLY A 9 -0.46 6.46 3.36
CA GLY A 9 -1.43 7.55 3.26
C GLY A 9 -1.54 8.12 1.86
N GLU A 10 -0.42 8.25 1.16
CA GLU A 10 -0.43 8.75 -0.22
C GLU A 10 -1.18 7.80 -1.16
N VAL A 11 -0.99 6.50 -0.97
CA VAL A 11 -1.71 5.51 -1.79
C VAL A 11 -3.20 5.59 -1.52
N LEU A 12 -3.60 5.75 -0.27
CA LEU A 12 -5.01 5.90 0.10
C LEU A 12 -5.61 7.17 -0.48
N GLU A 13 -4.83 8.23 -0.60
CA GLU A 13 -5.29 9.47 -1.23
C GLU A 13 -5.53 9.30 -2.73
N ILE A 14 -4.71 8.48 -3.38
CA ILE A 14 -4.90 8.17 -4.80
C ILE A 14 -6.21 7.41 -4.98
N ASP A 15 -6.42 6.38 -4.17
CA ASP A 15 -7.64 5.59 -4.24
C ASP A 15 -7.82 4.79 -2.95
N ARG A 16 -8.86 5.10 -2.20
CA ARG A 16 -9.16 4.42 -0.93
C ARG A 16 -9.50 2.95 -1.11
N THR A 17 -9.95 2.57 -2.30
CA THR A 17 -10.32 1.18 -2.55
C THR A 17 -9.12 0.26 -2.63
N THR A 18 -7.89 0.81 -2.57
CA THR A 18 -6.67 0.00 -2.47
C THR A 18 -6.48 -0.58 -1.06
N ALA A 19 -7.20 -0.06 -0.07
CA ALA A 19 -7.04 -0.51 1.32
C ALA A 19 -7.16 -2.03 1.49
N PRO A 20 -8.18 -2.71 0.94
CA PRO A 20 -8.28 -4.17 1.09
C PRO A 20 -7.06 -4.92 0.55
N ILE A 21 -6.48 -4.41 -0.53
CA ILE A 21 -5.30 -5.04 -1.12
C ILE A 21 -4.12 -4.94 -0.15
N MET A 22 -3.90 -3.76 0.41
CA MET A 22 -2.81 -3.56 1.38
C MET A 22 -3.03 -4.41 2.64
N MET A 23 -4.28 -4.56 3.08
CA MET A 23 -4.60 -5.40 4.23
C MET A 23 -4.25 -6.86 4.00
N GLU A 24 -4.41 -7.36 2.77
CA GLU A 24 -4.03 -8.72 2.42
C GLU A 24 -2.53 -8.95 2.59
N TYR A 25 -1.74 -7.89 2.51
CA TYR A 25 -0.29 -7.95 2.65
C TYR A 25 0.18 -7.62 4.07
N GLY A 26 -0.73 -7.63 5.04
CA GLY A 26 -0.38 -7.47 6.45
C GLY A 26 -0.48 -6.06 6.99
N MET A 27 -0.93 -5.11 6.19
CA MET A 27 -1.02 -3.71 6.60
C MET A 27 -2.38 -3.41 7.22
N HIS A 28 -2.58 -3.84 8.47
CA HIS A 28 -3.88 -3.74 9.12
C HIS A 28 -4.15 -2.42 9.85
N CYS A 29 -3.12 -1.60 10.05
CA CYS A 29 -3.25 -0.37 10.83
C CYS A 29 -3.36 0.88 9.98
N MET A 30 -4.04 0.81 8.84
CA MET A 30 -4.10 1.92 7.90
C MET A 30 -4.88 3.13 8.40
N GLY A 31 -5.70 2.96 9.43
CA GLY A 31 -6.38 4.09 10.06
C GLY A 31 -5.50 4.84 11.06
N CYS A 32 -4.32 4.33 11.38
CA CYS A 32 -3.42 4.95 12.33
C CYS A 32 -2.54 6.00 11.64
N PRO A 33 -2.50 7.25 12.14
CA PRO A 33 -1.67 8.28 11.51
C PRO A 33 -0.21 7.89 11.35
N PHE A 34 0.34 7.16 12.30
CA PHE A 34 1.73 6.73 12.23
C PHE A 34 1.95 5.74 11.07
N SER A 35 1.03 4.81 10.90
CA SER A 35 1.12 3.83 9.81
C SER A 35 1.00 4.50 8.45
N GLN A 36 0.18 5.52 8.35
CA GLN A 36 -0.01 6.23 7.09
C GLN A 36 1.24 6.99 6.66
N MET A 37 2.12 7.32 7.59
CA MET A 37 3.37 8.01 7.31
C MET A 37 4.47 7.08 6.83
N GLU A 38 4.34 5.77 7.05
CA GLU A 38 5.32 4.80 6.60
C GLU A 38 5.22 4.58 5.10
N SER A 39 6.37 4.36 4.47
CA SER A 39 6.39 3.97 3.06
C SER A 39 5.92 2.53 2.92
N LEU A 40 5.47 2.17 1.72
CA LEU A 40 5.09 0.78 1.44
C LEU A 40 6.26 -0.16 1.72
N GLU A 41 7.47 0.26 1.36
CA GLU A 41 8.68 -0.53 1.60
C GLU A 41 8.89 -0.82 3.09
N MET A 42 8.75 0.21 3.93
CA MET A 42 8.91 0.05 5.37
C MET A 42 7.82 -0.83 5.97
N GLY A 43 6.58 -0.61 5.54
CA GLY A 43 5.46 -1.42 6.03
C GLY A 43 5.62 -2.87 5.67
N CYS A 44 6.01 -3.17 4.44
CA CYS A 44 6.22 -4.54 4.00
C CYS A 44 7.39 -5.19 4.72
N ALA A 45 8.46 -4.45 4.95
CA ALA A 45 9.63 -4.97 5.68
C ALA A 45 9.26 -5.37 7.10
N ALA A 46 8.42 -4.55 7.76
CA ALA A 46 7.97 -4.84 9.13
C ALA A 46 7.15 -6.12 9.21
N HIS A 47 6.43 -6.46 8.13
CA HIS A 47 5.56 -7.66 8.10
C HIS A 47 6.17 -8.82 7.34
N GLY A 48 7.39 -8.68 6.83
CA GLY A 48 8.04 -9.74 6.07
C GLY A 48 7.40 -9.97 4.71
N THR A 49 6.76 -8.96 4.14
CA THR A 49 6.05 -9.04 2.86
C THR A 49 6.90 -8.45 1.75
N ASP A 50 6.76 -8.99 0.54
CA ASP A 50 7.47 -8.50 -0.63
C ASP A 50 6.79 -7.22 -1.15
N VAL A 51 7.49 -6.09 -1.04
CA VAL A 51 6.95 -4.80 -1.45
C VAL A 51 6.75 -4.74 -2.97
N ASP A 52 7.62 -5.36 -3.73
CA ASP A 52 7.49 -5.34 -5.19
C ASP A 52 6.21 -6.02 -5.63
N GLU A 53 5.85 -7.12 -4.97
CA GLU A 53 4.60 -7.82 -5.25
C GLU A 53 3.40 -6.94 -4.92
N LEU A 54 3.43 -6.26 -3.79
CA LEU A 54 2.36 -5.35 -3.40
C LEU A 54 2.23 -4.20 -4.40
N VAL A 55 3.34 -3.57 -4.76
CA VAL A 55 3.33 -2.45 -5.71
C VAL A 55 2.76 -2.88 -7.06
N ASN A 56 3.17 -4.04 -7.55
CA ASN A 56 2.65 -4.57 -8.81
C ASN A 56 1.15 -4.82 -8.72
N LYS A 57 0.69 -5.36 -7.60
CA LYS A 57 -0.73 -5.63 -7.39
C LYS A 57 -1.54 -4.33 -7.39
N LEU A 58 -1.03 -3.31 -6.70
CA LEU A 58 -1.71 -2.02 -6.63
C LEU A 58 -1.78 -1.36 -8.00
N ASN A 59 -0.68 -1.37 -8.74
CA ASN A 59 -0.65 -0.76 -10.07
C ASN A 59 -1.56 -1.49 -11.05
N GLU A 60 -1.60 -2.81 -10.97
CA GLU A 60 -2.50 -3.61 -11.79
C GLU A 60 -3.96 -3.28 -11.47
N TYR A 61 -4.29 -3.20 -10.19
CA TYR A 61 -5.63 -2.86 -9.76
C TYR A 61 -6.04 -1.48 -10.27
N LEU A 62 -5.18 -0.48 -10.11
CA LEU A 62 -5.49 0.88 -10.52
C LEU A 62 -5.62 0.98 -12.05
N ALA A 63 -4.81 0.24 -12.78
CA ALA A 63 -4.88 0.23 -14.24
C ALA A 63 -6.19 -0.39 -14.74
N ASN A 64 -6.66 -1.44 -14.08
CA ASN A 64 -7.87 -2.16 -14.48
C ASN A 64 -9.14 -1.48 -14.01
N LYS A 65 -9.04 -0.55 -13.09
CA LYS A 65 -10.20 0.11 -12.51
C LYS A 65 -10.89 1.06 -13.49
N GLU A 66 -10.16 1.60 -14.44
CA GLU A 66 -10.74 2.46 -15.46
C GLU A 66 -11.46 1.64 -16.54
#